data_151daa4d8a25abde96b6f0a1e280248d
#
_entry.id   151daa4d8a25abde96b6f0a1e280248d
#
_cell.length_a   1.000
_cell.length_b   1.000
_cell.length_c   1.000
_cell.angle_alpha   90.00
_cell.angle_beta   90.00
_cell.angle_gamma   90.00
#
_symmetry.space_group_name_H-M   'P 1'
#
loop_
_entity.id
_entity.type
_entity.pdbx_description
1 polymer ?
#
loop_
_entity_poly.entity_id
_entity_poly.type
_entity_poly.pdbx_seq_one_letter_code
_entity_poly.pdbx_strand_id
1 'polypeptide(L)'
;MKVLVMYVDEFAYTPTIKNLETAEEITEGARFTNSILAFIQVEESDEEKDVKSREKKLVNHLKWTARKNNCTRIILHSFAHLSESKASVEFTKELFDLAEQRLQNADFETAQTPFGYFLDLELKAPGYSLARIWATL
;
A
#
# COMPACT_ATOMS: atom_id res chain seq x y z
N MET A 1 3.17 -11.01 -5.96
CA MET A 1 2.98 -9.65 -5.42
C MET A 1 4.29 -9.19 -4.78
N LYS A 2 4.74 -8.02 -5.14
CA LYS A 2 5.95 -7.41 -4.56
C LYS A 2 5.54 -6.32 -3.59
N VAL A 3 6.15 -6.31 -2.42
CA VAL A 3 5.81 -5.34 -1.37
C VAL A 3 7.08 -4.80 -0.75
N LEU A 4 7.23 -3.47 -0.77
CA LEU A 4 8.26 -2.78 -0.01
C LEU A 4 7.55 -2.00 1.09
N VAL A 5 7.79 -2.39 2.33
CA VAL A 5 7.21 -1.72 3.50
C VAL A 5 8.26 -0.82 4.12
N MET A 6 7.88 0.44 4.37
CA MET A 6 8.69 1.35 5.15
C MET A 6 7.92 1.81 6.39
N TYR A 7 8.59 1.81 7.54
CA TYR A 7 8.12 2.63 8.64
C TYR A 7 8.57 4.07 8.36
N VAL A 8 7.66 5.01 8.51
CA VAL A 8 7.94 6.43 8.23
C VAL A 8 7.56 7.29 9.44
N ASP A 9 8.43 8.22 9.79
CA ASP A 9 8.13 9.27 10.77
C ASP A 9 7.11 10.24 10.18
N GLU A 10 7.24 10.54 8.89
CA GLU A 10 6.36 11.44 8.16
C GLU A 10 6.16 10.93 6.74
N PHE A 11 4.94 11.06 6.23
CA PHE A 11 4.60 10.81 4.84
C PHE A 11 3.56 11.81 4.38
N ALA A 12 3.80 12.39 3.20
CA ALA A 12 2.83 13.26 2.56
C ALA A 12 2.78 12.97 1.06
N TYR A 13 1.62 13.15 0.46
CA TYR A 13 1.47 13.08 -0.97
C TYR A 13 0.60 14.23 -1.48
N THR A 14 0.79 14.55 -2.75
CA THR A 14 -0.06 15.47 -3.51
C THR A 14 -0.35 14.84 -4.84
N PRO A 15 -1.64 14.65 -5.22
CA PRO A 15 -1.99 14.15 -6.54
C PRO A 15 -1.58 15.16 -7.62
N THR A 16 -0.99 14.67 -8.70
CA THR A 16 -0.55 15.53 -9.81
C THR A 16 -1.30 15.22 -11.09
N ILE A 17 -0.97 14.12 -11.75
CA ILE A 17 -1.51 13.77 -13.07
C ILE A 17 -2.25 12.44 -12.96
N LYS A 18 -3.47 12.37 -13.50
CA LYS A 18 -4.16 11.09 -13.66
C LYS A 18 -3.41 10.21 -14.64
N ASN A 19 -3.19 8.96 -14.27
CA ASN A 19 -2.70 7.93 -15.18
C ASN A 19 -3.79 6.91 -15.52
N LEU A 20 -5.01 7.13 -15.03
CA LEU A 20 -6.17 6.28 -15.26
C LEU A 20 -7.40 7.19 -15.38
N GLU A 21 -8.00 7.26 -16.57
CA GLU A 21 -9.13 8.18 -16.85
C GLU A 21 -10.35 7.94 -15.97
N THR A 22 -10.56 6.67 -15.55
CA THR A 22 -11.69 6.29 -14.70
C THR A 22 -11.46 6.59 -13.22
N ALA A 23 -10.29 7.11 -12.85
CA ALA A 23 -9.99 7.46 -11.46
C ALA A 23 -10.90 8.59 -10.96
N GLU A 24 -11.24 8.56 -9.69
CA GLU A 24 -11.99 9.64 -9.06
C GLU A 24 -11.23 10.96 -9.12
N GLU A 25 -11.94 12.08 -9.18
CA GLU A 25 -11.32 13.41 -9.15
C GLU A 25 -10.85 13.71 -7.73
N ILE A 26 -9.54 13.63 -7.50
CA ILE A 26 -8.93 13.93 -6.21
C ILE A 26 -7.83 14.98 -6.43
N THR A 27 -7.98 16.12 -5.79
CA THR A 27 -7.04 17.25 -5.93
C THR A 27 -6.26 17.50 -4.65
N GLU A 28 -6.76 17.05 -3.51
CA GLU A 28 -6.13 17.27 -2.23
C GLU A 28 -5.18 16.13 -1.86
N GLY A 29 -4.01 16.50 -1.33
CA GLY A 29 -3.09 15.56 -0.73
C GLY A 29 -3.43 15.24 0.71
N ALA A 30 -2.56 14.51 1.37
CA ALA A 30 -2.69 14.20 2.78
C ALA A 30 -1.29 14.10 3.41
N ARG A 31 -1.25 14.23 4.73
CA ARG A 31 -0.03 14.11 5.52
C ARG A 31 -0.29 13.20 6.72
N PHE A 32 0.64 12.29 6.96
CA PHE A 32 0.57 11.32 8.05
C PHE A 32 1.87 11.33 8.84
N THR A 33 1.77 10.96 10.11
CA THR A 33 2.94 10.73 10.97
C THR A 33 2.91 9.29 11.47
N ASN A 34 4.09 8.75 11.81
CA ASN A 34 4.24 7.44 12.46
C ASN A 34 3.38 6.35 11.81
N SER A 35 3.73 5.98 10.59
CA SER A 35 2.92 5.06 9.79
C SER A 35 3.77 3.96 9.14
N ILE A 36 3.12 2.85 8.88
CA ILE A 36 3.62 1.85 7.94
C ILE A 36 3.16 2.28 6.55
N LEU A 37 4.10 2.52 5.66
CA LEU A 37 3.82 2.85 4.25
C LEU A 37 4.19 1.64 3.41
N ALA A 38 3.18 1.04 2.79
CA ALA A 38 3.36 -0.15 1.96
C ALA A 38 3.29 0.21 0.48
N PHE A 39 4.42 0.09 -0.21
CA PHE A 39 4.48 0.17 -1.66
C PHE A 39 4.16 -1.22 -2.19
N ILE A 40 3.05 -1.36 -2.90
CA ILE A 40 2.51 -2.66 -3.29
C ILE A 40 2.33 -2.73 -4.80
N GLN A 41 2.92 -3.75 -5.42
CA GLN A 41 2.65 -4.11 -6.80
C GLN A 41 2.04 -5.49 -6.88
N VAL A 42 0.78 -5.53 -7.27
CA VAL A 42 0.06 -6.77 -7.56
C VAL A 42 0.46 -7.22 -8.96
N GLU A 43 0.84 -8.48 -9.09
CA GLU A 43 1.35 -9.04 -10.34
C GLU A 43 0.30 -9.87 -11.05
N GLU A 44 0.47 -10.10 -12.34
CA GLU A 44 -0.45 -10.87 -13.16
C GLU A 44 -0.69 -12.27 -12.58
N SER A 45 0.35 -12.91 -12.06
CA SER A 45 0.25 -14.24 -11.46
C SER A 45 -0.64 -14.28 -10.20
N ASP A 46 -0.86 -13.14 -9.56
CA ASP A 46 -1.77 -13.08 -8.41
C ASP A 46 -3.22 -13.34 -8.81
N GLU A 47 -3.60 -12.97 -10.04
CA GLU A 47 -4.95 -13.17 -10.57
C GLU A 47 -5.27 -14.64 -10.84
N GLU A 48 -4.26 -15.51 -10.91
CA GLU A 48 -4.43 -16.96 -11.04
C GLU A 48 -4.93 -17.60 -9.75
N LYS A 49 -4.90 -16.84 -8.66
CA LYS A 49 -5.31 -17.28 -7.33
C LYS A 49 -6.53 -16.50 -6.87
N ASP A 50 -7.21 -17.04 -5.86
CA ASP A 50 -8.33 -16.35 -5.24
C ASP A 50 -7.87 -15.03 -4.60
N VAL A 51 -8.58 -13.95 -4.87
CA VAL A 51 -8.28 -12.61 -4.33
C VAL A 51 -8.23 -12.61 -2.81
N LYS A 52 -9.08 -13.40 -2.15
CA LYS A 52 -9.11 -13.51 -0.69
C LYS A 52 -7.84 -14.15 -0.13
N SER A 53 -7.27 -15.12 -0.83
CA SER A 53 -6.02 -15.73 -0.41
C SER A 53 -4.85 -14.76 -0.53
N ARG A 54 -4.86 -13.94 -1.58
CA ARG A 54 -3.84 -12.92 -1.81
C ARG A 54 -3.96 -11.80 -0.78
N GLU A 55 -5.17 -11.36 -0.51
CA GLU A 55 -5.48 -10.37 0.51
C GLU A 55 -5.00 -10.83 1.89
N LYS A 56 -5.27 -12.06 2.24
CA LYS A 56 -4.86 -12.61 3.54
C LYS A 56 -3.34 -12.61 3.71
N LYS A 57 -2.59 -12.97 2.66
CA LYS A 57 -1.13 -12.91 2.68
C LYS A 57 -0.63 -11.49 2.89
N LEU A 58 -1.18 -10.54 2.15
CA LEU A 58 -0.81 -9.14 2.26
C LEU A 58 -1.07 -8.62 3.68
N VAL A 59 -2.27 -8.82 4.18
CA VAL A 59 -2.67 -8.33 5.51
C VAL A 59 -1.80 -8.94 6.62
N ASN A 60 -1.53 -10.24 6.56
CA ASN A 60 -0.67 -10.87 7.56
C ASN A 60 0.73 -10.26 7.56
N HIS A 61 1.29 -10.00 6.39
CA HIS A 61 2.59 -9.36 6.26
C HIS A 61 2.57 -7.93 6.83
N LEU A 62 1.56 -7.15 6.48
CA LEU A 62 1.43 -5.76 6.94
C LEU A 62 1.23 -5.68 8.46
N LYS A 63 0.41 -6.57 9.03
CA LYS A 63 0.23 -6.64 10.48
C LYS A 63 1.55 -6.98 11.19
N TRP A 64 2.30 -7.91 10.64
CA TRP A 64 3.60 -8.28 11.19
C TRP A 64 4.56 -7.10 11.20
N THR A 65 4.69 -6.39 10.08
CA THR A 65 5.57 -5.22 9.99
C THR A 65 5.14 -4.10 10.93
N ALA A 66 3.84 -3.87 11.06
CA ALA A 66 3.29 -2.87 11.96
C ALA A 66 3.60 -3.18 13.42
N ARG A 67 3.40 -4.43 13.82
CA ARG A 67 3.71 -4.88 15.19
C ARG A 67 5.19 -4.78 15.53
N LYS A 68 6.05 -5.13 14.57
CA LYS A 68 7.51 -5.00 14.76
C LYS A 68 7.97 -3.56 14.95
N ASN A 69 7.21 -2.61 14.43
CA ASN A 69 7.50 -1.19 14.53
C ASN A 69 6.63 -0.47 15.58
N ASN A 70 5.85 -1.21 16.37
CA ASN A 70 4.90 -0.62 17.34
C ASN A 70 4.02 0.45 16.71
N CYS A 71 3.50 0.17 15.52
CA CYS A 71 2.75 1.11 14.71
C CYS A 71 1.33 0.59 14.49
N THR A 72 0.34 1.49 14.56
CA THR A 72 -1.07 1.13 14.40
C THR A 72 -1.70 1.70 13.13
N ARG A 73 -0.97 2.48 12.35
CA ARG A 73 -1.45 3.04 11.09
C ARG A 73 -0.75 2.40 9.92
N ILE A 74 -1.53 1.95 8.93
CA ILE A 74 -1.01 1.32 7.72
C ILE A 74 -1.59 2.05 6.50
N ILE A 75 -0.72 2.49 5.61
CA ILE A 75 -1.07 3.18 4.38
C ILE A 75 -0.76 2.27 3.21
N LEU A 76 -1.76 1.98 2.39
CA LEU A 76 -1.64 1.18 1.18
C LEU A 76 -1.38 2.10 -0.01
N HIS A 77 -0.27 1.89 -0.69
CA HIS A 77 0.14 2.68 -1.84
C HIS A 77 0.39 1.77 -3.03
N SER A 78 -0.42 1.92 -4.07
CA SER A 78 -0.20 1.19 -5.33
C SER A 78 1.01 1.77 -6.03
N PHE A 79 2.02 0.93 -6.29
CA PHE A 79 3.30 1.39 -6.82
C PHE A 79 3.82 0.39 -7.86
N ALA A 80 3.63 0.73 -9.13
CA ALA A 80 3.92 -0.17 -10.25
C ALA A 80 5.36 -0.04 -10.77
N HIS A 81 6.33 -0.02 -9.86
CA HIS A 81 7.77 0.08 -10.19
C HIS A 81 8.61 -0.99 -9.50
N LEU A 82 7.96 -2.02 -8.93
CA LEU A 82 8.65 -3.08 -8.19
C LEU A 82 8.78 -4.37 -9.00
N SER A 83 8.06 -4.46 -10.12
CA SER A 83 8.01 -5.62 -10.99
C SER A 83 7.65 -5.18 -12.41
N GLU A 84 7.99 -6.00 -13.40
CA GLU A 84 7.55 -5.79 -14.78
C GLU A 84 6.12 -6.27 -15.01
N SER A 85 5.62 -7.13 -14.12
CA SER A 85 4.29 -7.72 -14.21
C SER A 85 3.27 -6.91 -13.43
N LYS A 86 2.08 -6.73 -13.97
CA LYS A 86 0.97 -6.03 -13.32
C LYS A 86 -0.32 -6.83 -13.45
N ALA A 87 -1.06 -6.90 -12.35
CA ALA A 87 -2.45 -7.36 -12.38
C ALA A 87 -3.37 -6.30 -13.01
N SER A 88 -4.59 -6.69 -13.32
CA SER A 88 -5.61 -5.75 -13.78
C SER A 88 -5.93 -4.71 -12.71
N VAL A 89 -6.46 -3.57 -13.16
CA VAL A 89 -6.90 -2.49 -12.27
C VAL A 89 -8.00 -3.01 -11.33
N GLU A 90 -8.96 -3.75 -11.86
CA GLU A 90 -10.10 -4.28 -11.10
C GLU A 90 -9.63 -5.21 -9.99
N PHE A 91 -8.75 -6.15 -10.29
CA PHE A 91 -8.21 -7.08 -9.29
C PHE A 91 -7.43 -6.35 -8.20
N THR A 92 -6.60 -5.40 -8.62
CA THR A 92 -5.76 -4.61 -7.68
C THR A 92 -6.64 -3.80 -6.74
N LYS A 93 -7.66 -3.11 -7.24
CA LYS A 93 -8.57 -2.33 -6.41
C LYS A 93 -9.35 -3.20 -5.43
N GLU A 94 -9.87 -4.33 -5.89
CA GLU A 94 -10.58 -5.26 -5.02
C GLU A 94 -9.66 -5.77 -3.90
N LEU A 95 -8.44 -6.15 -4.23
CA LEU A 95 -7.46 -6.60 -3.25
C LEU A 95 -7.18 -5.53 -2.19
N PHE A 96 -6.98 -4.29 -2.62
CA PHE A 96 -6.72 -3.18 -1.70
C PHE A 96 -7.90 -2.90 -0.77
N ASP A 97 -9.11 -2.90 -1.33
CA ASP A 97 -10.32 -2.63 -0.53
C ASP A 97 -10.57 -3.74 0.51
N LEU A 98 -10.36 -4.99 0.12
CA LEU A 98 -10.48 -6.13 1.03
C LEU A 98 -9.40 -6.08 2.12
N ALA A 99 -8.17 -5.74 1.74
CA ALA A 99 -7.07 -5.62 2.70
C ALA A 99 -7.33 -4.51 3.70
N GLU A 100 -7.79 -3.35 3.23
CA GLU A 100 -8.14 -2.23 4.11
C GLU A 100 -9.24 -2.63 5.10
N GLN A 101 -10.29 -3.27 4.62
CA GLN A 101 -11.39 -3.71 5.47
C GLN A 101 -10.92 -4.67 6.56
N ARG A 102 -10.06 -5.63 6.20
CA ARG A 102 -9.55 -6.60 7.18
C ARG A 102 -8.62 -5.93 8.21
N LEU A 103 -7.81 -4.98 7.78
CA LEU A 103 -6.95 -4.22 8.69
C LEU A 103 -7.77 -3.37 9.66
N GLN A 104 -8.82 -2.72 9.18
CA GLN A 104 -9.73 -1.96 10.04
C GLN A 104 -10.43 -2.88 11.05
N ASN A 105 -10.86 -4.05 10.63
CA ASN A 105 -11.47 -5.04 11.53
C ASN A 105 -10.49 -5.56 12.59
N ALA A 106 -9.20 -5.43 12.35
CA ALA A 106 -8.13 -5.78 13.30
C ALA A 106 -7.62 -4.58 14.09
N ASP A 107 -8.39 -3.49 14.13
CA ASP A 107 -8.13 -2.26 14.89
C ASP A 107 -6.92 -1.43 14.40
N PHE A 108 -6.54 -1.57 13.14
CA PHE A 108 -5.56 -0.67 12.53
C PHE A 108 -6.25 0.54 11.91
N GLU A 109 -5.64 1.71 12.03
CA GLU A 109 -6.00 2.86 11.22
C GLU A 109 -5.43 2.64 9.82
N THR A 110 -6.23 2.90 8.79
CA THR A 110 -5.81 2.65 7.41
C THR A 110 -6.09 3.84 6.52
N ALA A 111 -5.30 3.94 5.47
CA ALA A 111 -5.55 4.85 4.36
C ALA A 111 -5.06 4.19 3.08
N GLN A 112 -5.66 4.58 1.96
CA GLN A 112 -5.14 4.27 0.63
C GLN A 112 -4.75 5.58 -0.02
N THR A 113 -3.61 5.61 -0.71
CA THR A 113 -3.31 6.75 -1.58
C THR A 113 -4.23 6.72 -2.81
N PRO A 114 -4.50 7.89 -3.44
CA PRO A 114 -5.37 7.93 -4.62
C PRO A 114 -4.91 6.98 -5.72
N PHE A 115 -5.76 6.04 -6.08
CA PHE A 115 -5.48 5.09 -7.14
C PHE A 115 -5.65 5.76 -8.51
N GLY A 116 -4.71 5.51 -9.41
CA GLY A 116 -4.76 6.06 -10.77
C GLY A 116 -4.19 7.46 -10.90
N TYR A 117 -3.31 7.84 -10.00
CA TYR A 117 -2.59 9.13 -10.05
C TYR A 117 -1.09 8.93 -9.93
N PHE A 118 -0.34 9.80 -10.59
CA PHE A 118 1.01 10.10 -10.17
C PHE A 118 0.93 11.04 -8.97
N LEU A 119 1.76 10.79 -7.97
CA LEU A 119 1.77 11.55 -6.73
C LEU A 119 3.15 12.16 -6.50
N ASP A 120 3.18 13.41 -6.09
CA ASP A 120 4.37 13.93 -5.43
C ASP A 120 4.44 13.26 -4.06
N LEU A 121 5.60 12.69 -3.73
CA LEU A 121 5.81 11.98 -2.47
C LEU A 121 6.85 12.69 -1.64
N GLU A 122 6.55 12.82 -0.35
CA GLU A 122 7.47 13.32 0.64
C GLU A 122 7.45 12.35 1.82
N LEU A 123 8.59 11.76 2.15
CA LEU A 123 8.64 10.82 3.26
C LEU A 123 9.95 10.94 4.04
N LYS A 124 9.87 10.64 5.33
CA LYS A 124 11.01 10.58 6.21
C LYS A 124 11.02 9.22 6.89
N ALA A 125 11.95 8.37 6.47
CA ALA A 125 12.10 7.01 7.01
C ALA A 125 13.38 6.92 7.83
N PRO A 126 13.32 6.41 9.07
CA PRO A 126 14.52 6.24 9.89
C PRO A 126 15.38 5.09 9.35
N GLY A 127 16.67 5.12 9.69
CA GLY A 127 17.66 4.20 9.15
C GLY A 127 17.89 2.98 10.04
N TYR A 128 16.92 2.06 10.12
CA TYR A 128 17.13 0.76 10.78
C TYR A 128 16.43 -0.36 9.97
N SER A 129 16.82 -1.60 10.20
CA SER A 129 16.45 -2.71 9.32
C SER A 129 14.94 -2.96 9.23
N LEU A 130 14.23 -2.94 10.37
CA LEU A 130 12.78 -3.17 10.39
C LEU A 130 11.95 -2.01 9.81
N ALA A 131 12.61 -0.87 9.55
CA ALA A 131 11.96 0.25 8.87
C ALA A 131 11.95 0.08 7.34
N ARG A 132 12.57 -0.97 6.80
CA ARG A 132 12.62 -1.26 5.36
C ARG A 132 12.55 -2.76 5.17
N ILE A 133 11.39 -3.26 4.77
CA ILE A 133 11.17 -4.70 4.62
C ILE A 133 10.64 -4.98 3.22
N TRP A 134 11.43 -5.70 2.45
CA TRP A 134 11.05 -6.19 1.13
C TRP A 134 10.49 -7.59 1.24
N ALA A 135 9.43 -7.87 0.49
CA ALA A 135 8.89 -9.23 0.41
C ALA A 135 8.29 -9.52 -0.97
N THR A 136 8.39 -10.78 -1.36
CA THR A 136 7.59 -11.36 -2.43
C THR A 136 6.54 -12.25 -1.77
N LEU A 137 5.28 -11.95 -2.00
CA LEU A 137 4.16 -12.65 -1.39
C LEU A 137 3.42 -13.55 -2.38
#